data_f84444a01dac2671a684534f32e569eb
#
_entry.id   f84444a01dac2671a684534f32e569eb
#
_cell.length_a   1.000
_cell.length_b   1.000
_cell.length_c   1.000
_cell.angle_alpha   90.00
_cell.angle_beta   90.00
_cell.angle_gamma   90.00
#
_symmetry.space_group_name_H-M   'P 1'
#
loop_
_entity.id
_entity.type
_entity.pdbx_description
1 polymer ?
#
loop_
_entity_poly.entity_id
_entity_poly.type
_entity_poly.pdbx_seq_one_letter_code
_entity_poly.pdbx_strand_id
1 'polypeptide(L)'
;FYGALCYFISLAIPPFNSEGFSFLTLLERMYPGNWWFLMEYIVLILLSPMLNKSIENIDSKTFRLYIILLLIVNVGIGYCLNDRVNKTGYNIMNFIMLYYIGRFLNRNFEQHVAYLKRKWLWLVYILSSAMLFIGFIILSKYMDSTRIALKWFGYNNPLVLISSVAFFLIFALTKMKNSVVINTIAASTLVVYICHSSNFSMSPIIRAIFAKVNGWYDFPLSYVCLLGYAIVVFAVIVGFDVSMKTIIRKVKLIFK
;
A
#
# COMPACT_ATOMS: atom_id res chain seq x y z
N PHE A 1 -8.81 -14.75 9.90
CA PHE A 1 -9.34 -15.70 8.92
C PHE A 1 -8.34 -15.96 7.78
N TYR A 2 -7.98 -14.95 6.96
CA TYR A 2 -7.10 -15.17 5.79
C TYR A 2 -5.70 -15.68 6.17
N GLY A 3 -5.12 -15.25 7.29
CA GLY A 3 -3.85 -15.77 7.79
C GLY A 3 -3.91 -17.28 8.08
N ALA A 4 -4.97 -17.71 8.78
CA ALA A 4 -5.21 -19.13 9.04
C ALA A 4 -5.43 -19.92 7.75
N LEU A 5 -6.24 -19.37 6.82
CA LEU A 5 -6.52 -20.02 5.55
C LEU A 5 -5.25 -20.20 4.70
N CYS A 6 -4.42 -19.17 4.60
CA CYS A 6 -3.13 -19.25 3.93
C CYS A 6 -2.20 -20.31 4.57
N TYR A 7 -2.25 -20.45 5.90
CA TYR A 7 -1.52 -21.49 6.61
C TYR A 7 -1.98 -22.89 6.19
N PHE A 8 -3.28 -23.16 6.21
CA PHE A 8 -3.82 -24.46 5.79
C PHE A 8 -3.52 -24.76 4.31
N ILE A 9 -3.59 -23.77 3.43
CA ILE A 9 -3.19 -23.95 2.03
C ILE A 9 -1.70 -24.29 1.94
N SER A 10 -0.84 -23.64 2.70
CA SER A 10 0.61 -23.94 2.70
C SER A 10 0.93 -25.34 3.17
N LEU A 11 0.14 -25.90 4.11
CA LEU A 11 0.29 -27.30 4.55
C LEU A 11 -0.05 -28.32 3.45
N ALA A 12 -0.92 -27.94 2.51
CA ALA A 12 -1.33 -28.84 1.42
C ALA A 12 -0.37 -28.81 0.22
N ILE A 13 0.59 -27.89 0.15
CA ILE A 13 1.46 -27.68 -1.02
C ILE A 13 2.91 -28.01 -0.68
N PRO A 14 3.50 -29.13 -1.14
CA PRO A 14 4.94 -29.34 -1.08
C PRO A 14 5.66 -28.31 -1.98
N PRO A 15 6.82 -27.77 -1.63
CA PRO A 15 7.68 -28.06 -0.47
C PRO A 15 7.42 -27.18 0.77
N PHE A 16 6.28 -26.49 0.86
CA PHE A 16 5.96 -25.55 1.93
C PHE A 16 5.42 -26.23 3.20
N ASN A 17 5.28 -27.55 3.15
CA ASN A 17 4.82 -28.42 4.25
C ASN A 17 6.00 -29.20 4.88
N SER A 18 7.08 -28.53 5.28
CA SER A 18 8.24 -29.21 5.85
C SER A 18 8.06 -29.62 7.33
N GLU A 19 7.16 -28.97 8.07
CA GLU A 19 7.07 -29.09 9.53
C GLU A 19 5.74 -29.66 10.05
N GLY A 20 4.78 -29.97 9.16
CA GLY A 20 3.45 -30.43 9.57
C GLY A 20 2.61 -29.34 10.25
N PHE A 21 1.47 -29.73 10.83
CA PHE A 21 0.57 -28.82 11.55
C PHE A 21 1.12 -28.46 12.93
N SER A 22 1.19 -27.17 13.23
CA SER A 22 1.52 -26.63 14.55
C SER A 22 0.49 -25.56 14.93
N PHE A 23 -0.13 -25.72 16.09
CA PHE A 23 -1.07 -24.74 16.63
C PHE A 23 -0.41 -23.38 16.93
N LEU A 24 0.82 -23.40 17.41
CA LEU A 24 1.59 -22.18 17.67
C LEU A 24 1.85 -21.41 16.37
N THR A 25 2.29 -22.11 15.33
CA THR A 25 2.48 -21.53 14.00
C THR A 25 1.17 -20.97 13.42
N LEU A 26 0.04 -21.62 13.65
CA LEU A 26 -1.28 -21.08 13.25
C LEU A 26 -1.57 -19.74 13.94
N LEU A 27 -1.33 -19.64 15.25
CA LEU A 27 -1.52 -18.38 15.98
C LEU A 27 -0.58 -17.29 15.49
N GLU A 28 0.70 -17.60 15.25
CA GLU A 28 1.66 -16.68 14.66
C GLU A 28 1.22 -16.17 13.29
N ARG A 29 0.68 -17.07 12.44
CA ARG A 29 0.15 -16.71 11.11
C ARG A 29 -1.09 -15.82 11.17
N MET A 30 -1.83 -15.86 12.27
CA MET A 30 -3.00 -14.99 12.48
C MET A 30 -2.64 -13.63 13.09
N TYR A 31 -1.40 -13.45 13.57
CA TYR A 31 -0.98 -12.23 14.25
C TYR A 31 -0.92 -11.03 13.28
N PRO A 32 -1.69 -9.95 13.53
CA PRO A 32 -1.76 -8.79 12.63
C PRO A 32 -0.41 -8.10 12.43
N GLY A 33 0.53 -8.21 13.38
CA GLY A 33 1.87 -7.64 13.29
C GLY A 33 2.72 -8.16 12.13
N ASN A 34 2.32 -9.27 11.50
CA ASN A 34 2.95 -9.77 10.28
C ASN A 34 2.73 -8.84 9.07
N TRP A 35 1.78 -7.92 9.15
CA TRP A 35 1.42 -6.95 8.10
C TRP A 35 1.61 -5.53 8.63
N TRP A 36 2.79 -4.99 8.42
CA TRP A 36 3.15 -3.65 8.91
C TRP A 36 2.09 -2.58 8.57
N PHE A 37 1.62 -2.55 7.32
CA PHE A 37 0.60 -1.58 6.88
C PHE A 37 -0.71 -1.73 7.66
N LEU A 38 -1.14 -2.97 7.90
CA LEU A 38 -2.37 -3.25 8.65
C LEU A 38 -2.26 -2.75 10.10
N MET A 39 -1.09 -2.96 10.73
CA MET A 39 -0.85 -2.49 12.10
C MET A 39 -0.87 -0.97 12.17
N GLU A 40 -0.13 -0.29 11.31
CA GLU A 40 -0.11 1.18 11.28
C GLU A 40 -1.49 1.75 10.95
N TYR A 41 -2.27 1.10 10.08
CA TYR A 41 -3.63 1.49 9.76
C TYR A 41 -4.59 1.31 10.95
N ILE A 42 -4.49 0.22 11.71
CA ILE A 42 -5.28 0.00 12.95
C ILE A 42 -4.94 1.10 13.96
N VAL A 43 -3.66 1.38 14.17
CA VAL A 43 -3.24 2.46 15.08
C VAL A 43 -3.78 3.82 14.62
N LEU A 44 -3.74 4.12 13.31
CA LEU A 44 -4.32 5.35 12.77
C LEU A 44 -5.83 5.45 13.04
N ILE A 45 -6.58 4.35 12.85
CA ILE A 45 -8.03 4.33 13.14
C ILE A 45 -8.29 4.62 14.62
N LEU A 46 -7.53 3.99 15.53
CA LEU A 46 -7.65 4.21 16.97
C LEU A 46 -7.32 5.66 17.36
N LEU A 47 -6.33 6.27 16.70
CA LEU A 47 -5.95 7.67 16.93
C LEU A 47 -6.87 8.68 16.23
N SER A 48 -7.63 8.25 15.22
CA SER A 48 -8.41 9.17 14.37
C SER A 48 -9.39 10.08 15.11
N PRO A 49 -10.08 9.69 16.20
CA PRO A 49 -10.93 10.60 16.96
C PRO A 49 -10.12 11.76 17.57
N MET A 50 -8.94 11.46 18.14
CA MET A 50 -8.05 12.47 18.71
C MET A 50 -7.48 13.39 17.62
N LEU A 51 -7.04 12.83 16.50
CA LEU A 51 -6.52 13.58 15.36
C LEU A 51 -7.59 14.49 14.76
N ASN A 52 -8.84 14.03 14.64
CA ASN A 52 -9.95 14.87 14.18
C ASN A 52 -10.22 16.02 15.14
N LYS A 53 -10.25 15.73 16.44
CA LYS A 53 -10.49 16.76 17.44
C LYS A 53 -9.41 17.84 17.46
N SER A 54 -8.16 17.48 17.22
CA SER A 54 -7.03 18.41 17.18
C SER A 54 -7.11 19.43 16.01
N ILE A 55 -7.85 19.12 14.95
CA ILE A 55 -7.96 20.01 13.76
C ILE A 55 -9.37 20.57 13.56
N GLU A 56 -10.33 20.25 14.43
CA GLU A 56 -11.74 20.60 14.25
C GLU A 56 -11.97 22.11 14.20
N ASN A 57 -11.40 22.85 15.13
CA ASN A 57 -11.65 24.29 15.34
C ASN A 57 -10.44 25.18 15.01
N ILE A 58 -9.44 24.66 14.30
CA ILE A 58 -8.28 25.46 13.91
C ILE A 58 -8.49 26.15 12.56
N ASP A 59 -7.88 27.32 12.39
CA ASP A 59 -7.87 28.03 11.14
C ASP A 59 -6.98 27.32 10.08
N SER A 60 -7.20 27.64 8.81
CA SER A 60 -6.45 27.01 7.72
C SER A 60 -4.95 27.31 7.75
N LYS A 61 -4.53 28.43 8.37
CA LYS A 61 -3.11 28.78 8.51
C LYS A 61 -2.43 27.86 9.52
N THR A 62 -3.02 27.67 10.69
CA THR A 62 -2.53 26.75 11.72
C THR A 62 -2.55 25.30 11.22
N PHE A 63 -3.58 24.90 10.48
CA PHE A 63 -3.62 23.55 9.90
C PHE A 63 -2.48 23.32 8.89
N ARG A 64 -2.19 24.30 8.01
CA ARG A 64 -1.03 24.22 7.12
C ARG A 64 0.28 24.12 7.89
N LEU A 65 0.42 24.85 8.99
CA LEU A 65 1.60 24.77 9.86
C LEU A 65 1.80 23.33 10.39
N TYR A 66 0.74 22.67 10.85
CA TYR A 66 0.83 21.27 11.31
C TYR A 66 1.32 20.33 10.20
N ILE A 67 0.81 20.50 8.98
CA ILE A 67 1.26 19.70 7.83
C ILE A 67 2.74 19.99 7.53
N ILE A 68 3.16 21.26 7.54
CA ILE A 68 4.56 21.64 7.31
C ILE A 68 5.47 21.03 8.37
N LEU A 69 5.10 21.08 9.64
CA LEU A 69 5.87 20.47 10.73
C LEU A 69 5.99 18.94 10.54
N LEU A 70 4.90 18.28 10.17
CA LEU A 70 4.92 16.85 9.87
C LEU A 70 5.78 16.53 8.63
N LEU A 71 5.77 17.37 7.60
CA LEU A 71 6.66 17.24 6.45
C LEU A 71 8.12 17.43 6.84
N ILE A 72 8.44 18.42 7.70
CA ILE A 72 9.81 18.60 8.21
C ILE A 72 10.26 17.36 8.96
N VAL A 73 9.43 16.78 9.83
CA VAL A 73 9.78 15.58 10.58
C VAL A 73 9.93 14.36 9.67
N ASN A 74 8.96 14.12 8.77
CA ASN A 74 8.96 12.91 7.96
C ASN A 74 9.96 12.96 6.78
N VAL A 75 9.99 14.09 6.08
CA VAL A 75 10.86 14.26 4.89
C VAL A 75 12.19 14.87 5.31
N GLY A 76 12.19 16.02 5.98
CA GLY A 76 13.41 16.72 6.33
C GLY A 76 14.30 15.88 7.26
N ILE A 77 13.78 15.49 8.41
CA ILE A 77 14.57 14.71 9.38
C ILE A 77 14.60 13.23 8.97
N GLY A 78 13.43 12.63 8.72
CA GLY A 78 13.31 11.19 8.52
C GLY A 78 13.93 10.69 7.21
N TYR A 79 13.70 11.38 6.09
CA TYR A 79 14.26 10.97 4.80
C TYR A 79 15.66 11.53 4.54
N CYS A 80 15.86 12.85 4.73
CA CYS A 80 17.10 13.50 4.34
C CYS A 80 18.23 13.26 5.36
N LEU A 81 17.94 13.31 6.67
CA LEU A 81 18.96 13.31 7.71
C LEU A 81 19.15 11.93 8.38
N ASN A 82 18.08 11.35 8.90
CA ASN A 82 18.17 10.13 9.70
C ASN A 82 16.98 9.20 9.52
N ASP A 83 17.20 8.11 8.82
CA ASP A 83 16.20 7.08 8.55
C ASP A 83 15.64 6.38 9.81
N ARG A 84 16.40 6.40 10.93
CA ARG A 84 15.94 5.82 12.21
C ARG A 84 14.69 6.49 12.77
N VAL A 85 14.47 7.77 12.44
CA VAL A 85 13.28 8.52 12.89
C VAL A 85 12.02 8.02 12.21
N ASN A 86 12.09 7.60 10.94
CA ASN A 86 10.90 7.32 10.14
C ASN A 86 10.94 5.98 9.38
N LYS A 87 11.98 5.15 9.51
CA LYS A 87 12.08 3.83 8.85
C LYS A 87 11.62 3.86 7.38
N THR A 88 12.08 4.85 6.59
CA THR A 88 11.68 5.07 5.19
C THR A 88 10.17 5.29 4.98
N GLY A 89 9.47 5.79 5.99
CA GLY A 89 8.01 6.02 5.95
C GLY A 89 7.13 4.84 6.36
N TYR A 90 7.74 3.74 6.82
CA TYR A 90 7.02 2.54 7.29
C TYR A 90 6.64 2.67 8.77
N ASN A 91 5.97 3.78 9.14
CA ASN A 91 5.55 4.01 10.53
C ASN A 91 4.33 4.93 10.62
N ILE A 92 3.75 4.99 11.83
CA ILE A 92 2.54 5.77 12.14
C ILE A 92 2.70 7.28 11.87
N MET A 93 3.89 7.86 12.00
CA MET A 93 4.11 9.29 11.74
C MET A 93 3.82 9.66 10.29
N ASN A 94 4.21 8.79 9.34
CA ASN A 94 3.90 8.97 7.92
C ASN A 94 2.39 8.86 7.67
N PHE A 95 1.70 7.93 8.34
CA PHE A 95 0.24 7.78 8.24
C PHE A 95 -0.51 9.00 8.79
N ILE A 96 -0.07 9.55 9.93
CA ILE A 96 -0.64 10.78 10.49
C ILE A 96 -0.44 11.96 9.54
N MET A 97 0.74 12.09 8.94
CA MET A 97 1.01 13.14 7.94
C MET A 97 0.07 13.03 6.74
N LEU A 98 -0.05 11.82 6.15
CA LEU A 98 -0.94 11.58 5.02
C LEU A 98 -2.42 11.79 5.41
N TYR A 99 -2.82 11.41 6.61
CA TYR A 99 -4.14 11.67 7.15
C TYR A 99 -4.45 13.16 7.20
N TYR A 100 -3.54 13.97 7.72
CA TYR A 100 -3.72 15.43 7.78
C TYR A 100 -3.71 16.08 6.40
N ILE A 101 -2.85 15.62 5.47
CA ILE A 101 -2.89 16.06 4.08
C ILE A 101 -4.27 15.75 3.47
N GLY A 102 -4.78 14.53 3.63
CA GLY A 102 -6.11 14.14 3.14
C GLY A 102 -7.25 14.98 3.74
N ARG A 103 -7.21 15.23 5.05
CA ARG A 103 -8.21 16.08 5.74
C ARG A 103 -8.14 17.53 5.27
N PHE A 104 -6.94 18.07 5.07
CA PHE A 104 -6.76 19.42 4.55
C PHE A 104 -7.29 19.57 3.10
N LEU A 105 -6.99 18.60 2.24
CA LEU A 105 -7.50 18.57 0.87
C LEU A 105 -9.03 18.50 0.85
N ASN A 106 -9.63 17.66 1.70
CA ASN A 106 -11.07 17.55 1.81
C ASN A 106 -11.72 18.85 2.32
N ARG A 107 -11.15 19.47 3.37
CA ARG A 107 -11.65 20.73 3.93
C ARG A 107 -11.62 21.88 2.93
N ASN A 108 -10.63 21.90 2.05
CA ASN A 108 -10.44 22.98 1.06
C ASN A 108 -10.87 22.53 -0.36
N PHE A 109 -11.65 21.43 -0.47
CA PHE A 109 -11.94 20.83 -1.76
C PHE A 109 -12.68 21.78 -2.69
N GLU A 110 -13.79 22.35 -2.27
CA GLU A 110 -14.62 23.22 -3.09
C GLU A 110 -13.94 24.58 -3.41
N GLN A 111 -13.14 25.10 -2.47
CA GLN A 111 -12.50 26.41 -2.63
C GLN A 111 -11.25 26.39 -3.50
N HIS A 112 -10.47 25.31 -3.45
CA HIS A 112 -9.17 25.27 -4.11
C HIS A 112 -8.94 24.02 -4.96
N VAL A 113 -9.29 22.83 -4.45
CA VAL A 113 -8.97 21.56 -5.11
C VAL A 113 -9.81 21.36 -6.37
N ALA A 114 -11.10 21.71 -6.34
CA ALA A 114 -12.01 21.57 -7.46
C ALA A 114 -11.60 22.35 -8.72
N TYR A 115 -10.82 23.41 -8.57
CA TYR A 115 -10.31 24.24 -9.67
C TYR A 115 -9.01 23.71 -10.30
N LEU A 116 -8.39 22.68 -9.70
CA LEU A 116 -7.18 22.08 -10.25
C LEU A 116 -7.48 21.38 -11.59
N LYS A 117 -6.74 21.71 -12.61
CA LYS A 117 -6.90 21.08 -13.92
C LYS A 117 -6.20 19.72 -13.93
N ARG A 118 -6.95 18.64 -14.20
CA ARG A 118 -6.42 17.27 -14.25
C ARG A 118 -5.18 17.09 -15.11
N LYS A 119 -5.06 17.84 -16.22
CA LYS A 119 -3.87 17.77 -17.08
C LYS A 119 -2.57 18.11 -16.35
N TRP A 120 -2.61 19.09 -15.44
CA TRP A 120 -1.45 19.44 -14.64
C TRP A 120 -1.14 18.40 -13.56
N LEU A 121 -2.15 17.77 -12.98
CA LEU A 121 -1.97 16.68 -12.04
C LEU A 121 -1.34 15.46 -12.73
N TRP A 122 -1.77 15.11 -13.94
CA TRP A 122 -1.12 14.08 -14.75
C TRP A 122 0.33 14.43 -15.07
N LEU A 123 0.61 15.69 -15.42
CA LEU A 123 1.99 16.14 -15.68
C LEU A 123 2.86 16.01 -14.41
N VAL A 124 2.37 16.44 -13.25
CA VAL A 124 3.09 16.30 -11.97
C VAL A 124 3.33 14.84 -11.65
N TYR A 125 2.31 13.97 -11.80
CA TYR A 125 2.43 12.54 -11.56
C TYR A 125 3.48 11.89 -12.47
N ILE A 126 3.41 12.17 -13.77
CA ILE A 126 4.34 11.60 -14.76
C ILE A 126 5.78 12.10 -14.52
N LEU A 127 5.96 13.41 -14.30
CA LEU A 127 7.29 13.96 -14.05
C LEU A 127 7.91 13.44 -12.76
N SER A 128 7.16 13.40 -11.65
CA SER A 128 7.67 12.87 -10.38
C SER A 128 8.00 11.36 -10.49
N SER A 129 7.18 10.59 -11.20
CA SER A 129 7.43 9.17 -11.46
C SER A 129 8.64 8.95 -12.37
N ALA A 130 8.81 9.77 -13.39
CA ALA A 130 9.99 9.74 -14.26
C ALA A 130 11.27 10.10 -13.49
N MET A 131 11.23 11.12 -12.63
CA MET A 131 12.35 11.49 -11.77
C MET A 131 12.71 10.38 -10.80
N LEU A 132 11.72 9.67 -10.22
CA LEU A 132 11.96 8.49 -9.38
C LEU A 132 12.65 7.39 -10.17
N PHE A 133 12.19 7.10 -11.38
CA PHE A 133 12.77 6.06 -12.22
C PHE A 133 14.19 6.40 -12.68
N ILE A 134 14.43 7.62 -13.16
CA ILE A 134 15.76 8.10 -13.57
C ILE A 134 16.71 8.09 -12.39
N GLY A 135 16.28 8.61 -11.24
CA GLY A 135 17.08 8.61 -10.02
C GLY A 135 17.45 7.19 -9.56
N PHE A 136 16.53 6.24 -9.68
CA PHE A 136 16.83 4.83 -9.39
C PHE A 136 17.90 4.27 -10.35
N ILE A 137 17.81 4.52 -11.64
CA ILE A 137 18.82 4.06 -12.63
C ILE A 137 20.18 4.65 -12.28
N ILE A 138 20.25 5.95 -11.98
CA ILE A 138 21.50 6.61 -11.62
C ILE A 138 22.08 6.00 -10.34
N LEU A 139 21.29 5.89 -9.28
CA LEU A 139 21.73 5.34 -8.00
C LEU A 139 22.20 3.89 -8.13
N SER A 140 21.45 3.06 -8.86
CA SER A 140 21.81 1.65 -9.06
C SER A 140 23.09 1.46 -9.87
N LYS A 141 23.46 2.43 -10.71
CA LYS A 141 24.70 2.39 -11.51
C LYS A 141 25.94 2.82 -10.73
N TYR A 142 25.78 3.79 -9.83
CA TYR A 142 26.93 4.43 -9.15
C TYR A 142 27.09 4.03 -7.68
N MET A 143 26.10 3.36 -7.12
CA MET A 143 26.09 3.00 -5.70
C MET A 143 25.76 1.51 -5.56
N ASP A 144 26.73 0.72 -5.17
CA ASP A 144 26.63 -0.76 -4.99
C ASP A 144 25.64 -1.23 -3.92
N SER A 145 24.78 -0.36 -3.43
CA SER A 145 23.91 -0.67 -2.30
C SER A 145 22.44 -0.74 -2.72
N THR A 146 21.91 -1.95 -2.81
CA THR A 146 20.46 -2.23 -2.86
C THR A 146 19.67 -1.47 -1.77
N ARG A 147 20.30 -1.21 -0.61
CA ARG A 147 19.70 -0.47 0.49
C ARG A 147 19.43 0.99 0.12
N ILE A 148 20.28 1.64 -0.68
CA ILE A 148 20.09 3.02 -1.13
C ILE A 148 18.94 3.07 -2.14
N ALA A 149 18.87 2.12 -3.07
CA ALA A 149 17.77 2.03 -4.01
C ALA A 149 16.42 1.83 -3.30
N LEU A 150 16.37 0.99 -2.26
CA LEU A 150 15.17 0.80 -1.43
C LEU A 150 14.77 2.07 -0.67
N LYS A 151 15.75 2.84 -0.15
CA LYS A 151 15.49 4.13 0.49
C LYS A 151 14.93 5.15 -0.50
N TRP A 152 15.38 5.12 -1.76
CA TRP A 152 14.91 6.01 -2.81
C TRP A 152 13.40 5.89 -3.06
N PHE A 153 12.85 4.69 -2.97
CA PHE A 153 11.40 4.45 -3.05
C PHE A 153 10.68 4.47 -1.69
N GLY A 154 11.34 5.00 -0.65
CA GLY A 154 10.71 5.15 0.67
C GLY A 154 9.43 5.99 0.61
N TYR A 155 8.44 5.63 1.41
CA TYR A 155 7.14 6.34 1.44
C TYR A 155 7.23 7.78 1.91
N ASN A 156 8.32 8.17 2.55
CA ASN A 156 8.62 9.54 2.96
C ASN A 156 9.52 10.29 1.96
N ASN A 157 9.85 9.70 0.80
CA ASN A 157 10.51 10.44 -0.28
C ASN A 157 9.56 11.51 -0.82
N PRO A 158 10.00 12.78 -0.94
CA PRO A 158 9.14 13.87 -1.43
C PRO A 158 8.54 13.62 -2.81
N LEU A 159 9.27 12.98 -3.73
CA LEU A 159 8.74 12.63 -5.05
C LEU A 159 7.63 11.57 -4.97
N VAL A 160 7.77 10.58 -4.06
CA VAL A 160 6.72 9.58 -3.80
C VAL A 160 5.49 10.25 -3.22
N LEU A 161 5.64 11.17 -2.27
CA LEU A 161 4.54 11.93 -1.68
C LEU A 161 3.83 12.79 -2.72
N ILE A 162 4.57 13.53 -3.53
CA ILE A 162 4.02 14.39 -4.59
C ILE A 162 3.26 13.54 -5.63
N SER A 163 3.85 12.46 -6.11
CA SER A 163 3.19 11.57 -7.07
C SER A 163 1.92 10.94 -6.50
N SER A 164 1.95 10.51 -5.23
CA SER A 164 0.80 9.91 -4.54
C SER A 164 -0.35 10.90 -4.36
N VAL A 165 -0.06 12.14 -3.95
CA VAL A 165 -1.06 13.20 -3.79
C VAL A 165 -1.63 13.59 -5.16
N ALA A 166 -0.78 13.76 -6.19
CA ALA A 166 -1.24 14.06 -7.55
C ALA A 166 -2.16 12.95 -8.09
N PHE A 167 -1.78 11.69 -7.93
CA PHE A 167 -2.57 10.54 -8.34
C PHE A 167 -3.91 10.47 -7.61
N PHE A 168 -3.92 10.66 -6.30
CA PHE A 168 -5.16 10.73 -5.51
C PHE A 168 -6.09 11.84 -6.04
N LEU A 169 -5.57 13.04 -6.29
CA LEU A 169 -6.35 14.19 -6.78
C LEU A 169 -6.92 13.96 -8.19
N ILE A 170 -6.22 13.25 -9.06
CA ILE A 170 -6.72 12.87 -10.39
C ILE A 170 -8.04 12.10 -10.24
N PHE A 171 -8.09 11.13 -9.33
CA PHE A 171 -9.31 10.34 -9.09
C PHE A 171 -10.37 11.12 -8.32
N ALA A 172 -9.98 11.90 -7.30
CA ALA A 172 -10.90 12.74 -6.54
C ALA A 172 -11.65 13.76 -7.43
N LEU A 173 -11.01 14.26 -8.48
CA LEU A 173 -11.59 15.17 -9.47
C LEU A 173 -12.28 14.45 -10.64
N THR A 174 -12.28 13.13 -10.66
CA THR A 174 -12.93 12.36 -11.72
C THR A 174 -14.34 11.98 -11.29
N LYS A 175 -15.34 12.45 -12.03
CA LYS A 175 -16.73 12.01 -11.84
C LYS A 175 -16.87 10.58 -12.35
N MET A 176 -16.84 9.63 -11.44
CA MET A 176 -17.03 8.20 -11.76
C MET A 176 -18.45 7.76 -11.43
N LYS A 177 -19.06 6.97 -12.32
CA LYS A 177 -20.32 6.29 -12.00
C LYS A 177 -20.03 5.17 -10.99
N ASN A 178 -21.00 4.92 -10.10
CA ASN A 178 -20.93 3.79 -9.19
C ASN A 178 -20.90 2.47 -9.99
N SER A 179 -19.87 1.66 -9.76
CA SER A 179 -19.68 0.37 -10.43
C SER A 179 -19.56 -0.74 -9.38
N VAL A 180 -20.49 -1.69 -9.43
CA VAL A 180 -20.48 -2.86 -8.54
C VAL A 180 -19.18 -3.65 -8.70
N VAL A 181 -18.69 -3.79 -9.92
CA VAL A 181 -17.43 -4.52 -10.21
C VAL A 181 -16.24 -3.82 -9.54
N ILE A 182 -16.08 -2.51 -9.75
CA ILE A 182 -14.97 -1.74 -9.16
C ILE A 182 -15.05 -1.80 -7.63
N ASN A 183 -16.24 -1.63 -7.05
CA ASN A 183 -16.41 -1.67 -5.60
C ASN A 183 -16.11 -3.06 -5.02
N THR A 184 -16.50 -4.13 -5.73
CA THR A 184 -16.19 -5.51 -5.33
C THR A 184 -14.69 -5.77 -5.35
N ILE A 185 -14.00 -5.35 -6.42
CA ILE A 185 -12.54 -5.46 -6.53
C ILE A 185 -11.87 -4.65 -5.41
N ALA A 186 -12.28 -3.40 -5.20
CA ALA A 186 -11.75 -2.54 -4.17
C ALA A 186 -11.91 -3.13 -2.76
N ALA A 187 -13.05 -3.75 -2.47
CA ALA A 187 -13.31 -4.43 -1.20
C ALA A 187 -12.45 -5.69 -0.96
N SER A 188 -11.78 -6.19 -2.00
CA SER A 188 -10.90 -7.36 -1.94
C SER A 188 -9.40 -6.99 -1.88
N THR A 189 -9.04 -5.71 -2.06
CA THR A 189 -7.62 -5.28 -2.11
C THR A 189 -6.86 -5.55 -0.82
N LEU A 190 -7.52 -5.44 0.34
CA LEU A 190 -6.90 -5.81 1.63
C LEU A 190 -6.52 -7.29 1.68
N VAL A 191 -7.36 -8.17 1.12
CA VAL A 191 -7.06 -9.61 1.06
C VAL A 191 -5.88 -9.87 0.13
N VAL A 192 -5.82 -9.18 -1.01
CA VAL A 192 -4.64 -9.24 -1.90
C VAL A 192 -3.39 -8.84 -1.13
N TYR A 193 -3.42 -7.76 -0.37
CA TYR A 193 -2.30 -7.33 0.47
C TYR A 193 -1.91 -8.40 1.49
N ILE A 194 -2.86 -8.95 2.25
CA ILE A 194 -2.61 -10.00 3.25
C ILE A 194 -1.96 -11.24 2.62
N CYS A 195 -2.43 -11.66 1.44
CA CYS A 195 -1.95 -12.87 0.80
C CYS A 195 -0.54 -12.76 0.21
N HIS A 196 -0.13 -11.58 -0.28
CA HIS A 196 1.15 -11.46 -0.99
C HIS A 196 2.27 -10.79 -0.19
N SER A 197 1.98 -10.01 0.86
CA SER A 197 2.95 -9.12 1.50
C SER A 197 3.73 -9.71 2.67
N SER A 198 3.25 -10.80 3.28
CA SER A 198 3.89 -11.41 4.46
C SER A 198 4.66 -12.69 4.10
N ASN A 199 5.84 -12.90 4.70
CA ASN A 199 6.58 -14.16 4.60
C ASN A 199 5.82 -15.37 5.19
N PHE A 200 4.80 -15.10 5.99
CA PHE A 200 3.94 -16.08 6.65
C PHE A 200 2.64 -16.39 5.89
N SER A 201 2.42 -15.78 4.73
CA SER A 201 1.24 -16.01 3.88
C SER A 201 1.61 -16.81 2.63
N MET A 202 0.87 -16.64 1.54
CA MET A 202 1.19 -17.25 0.23
C MET A 202 2.40 -16.59 -0.47
N SER A 203 3.03 -15.59 0.13
CA SER A 203 4.16 -14.88 -0.43
C SER A 203 5.34 -15.79 -0.84
N PRO A 204 5.74 -16.86 -0.12
CA PRO A 204 6.78 -17.74 -0.59
C PRO A 204 6.45 -18.43 -1.92
N ILE A 205 5.20 -18.86 -2.10
CA ILE A 205 4.72 -19.49 -3.34
C ILE A 205 4.72 -18.48 -4.48
N ILE A 206 4.14 -17.31 -4.22
CA ILE A 206 4.09 -16.19 -5.19
C ILE A 206 5.50 -15.79 -5.62
N ARG A 207 6.45 -15.70 -4.70
CA ARG A 207 7.86 -15.36 -5.01
C ARG A 207 8.56 -16.45 -5.81
N ALA A 208 8.32 -17.72 -5.52
CA ALA A 208 8.90 -18.83 -6.26
C ALA A 208 8.43 -18.84 -7.72
N ILE A 209 7.15 -18.58 -7.96
CA ILE A 209 6.60 -18.45 -9.30
C ILE A 209 7.14 -17.18 -9.99
N PHE A 210 7.19 -16.06 -9.26
CA PHE A 210 7.77 -14.79 -9.75
C PHE A 210 9.21 -14.99 -10.25
N ALA A 211 10.05 -15.69 -9.47
CA ALA A 211 11.44 -15.96 -9.84
C ALA A 211 11.53 -16.79 -11.14
N LYS A 212 10.65 -17.78 -11.31
CA LYS A 212 10.58 -18.56 -12.57
C LYS A 212 10.17 -17.69 -13.75
N VAL A 213 9.10 -16.90 -13.60
CA VAL A 213 8.61 -16.01 -14.67
C VAL A 213 9.65 -14.97 -15.07
N ASN A 214 10.38 -14.41 -14.08
CA ASN A 214 11.47 -13.47 -14.34
C ASN A 214 12.63 -14.07 -15.13
N GLY A 215 12.84 -15.39 -15.04
CA GLY A 215 13.89 -16.11 -15.77
C GLY A 215 13.47 -16.60 -17.15
N TRP A 216 12.22 -16.38 -17.61
CA TRP A 216 11.76 -16.88 -18.92
C TRP A 216 12.31 -16.11 -20.10
N TYR A 217 12.51 -14.80 -19.93
CA TYR A 217 12.94 -13.89 -20.99
C TYR A 217 13.87 -12.81 -20.46
N ASP A 218 14.71 -12.27 -21.34
CA ASP A 218 15.53 -11.10 -21.06
C ASP A 218 14.72 -9.78 -21.11
N PHE A 219 15.36 -8.70 -20.68
CA PHE A 219 14.80 -7.34 -20.82
C PHE A 219 14.56 -7.01 -22.31
N PRO A 220 13.42 -6.37 -22.72
CA PRO A 220 12.33 -5.88 -21.85
C PRO A 220 11.16 -6.86 -21.65
N LEU A 221 11.17 -8.01 -22.30
CA LEU A 221 10.04 -8.95 -22.33
C LEU A 221 9.76 -9.55 -20.96
N SER A 222 10.79 -9.75 -20.13
CA SER A 222 10.65 -10.20 -18.74
C SER A 222 9.71 -9.30 -17.95
N TYR A 223 9.78 -7.96 -18.10
CA TYR A 223 8.89 -7.03 -17.39
C TYR A 223 7.42 -7.14 -17.84
N VAL A 224 7.19 -7.41 -19.13
CA VAL A 224 5.82 -7.65 -19.64
C VAL A 224 5.25 -8.93 -19.03
N CYS A 225 6.06 -9.99 -18.95
CA CYS A 225 5.66 -11.25 -18.29
C CYS A 225 5.39 -11.05 -16.80
N LEU A 226 6.21 -10.29 -16.10
CA LEU A 226 6.02 -9.99 -14.68
C LEU A 226 4.76 -9.15 -14.43
N LEU A 227 4.47 -8.18 -15.30
CA LEU A 227 3.22 -7.42 -15.22
C LEU A 227 2.01 -8.32 -15.43
N GLY A 228 2.05 -9.19 -16.45
CA GLY A 228 1.01 -10.19 -16.69
C GLY A 228 0.82 -11.12 -15.49
N TYR A 229 1.92 -11.61 -14.92
CA TYR A 229 1.90 -12.41 -13.69
C TYR A 229 1.24 -11.67 -12.51
N ALA A 230 1.60 -10.40 -12.27
CA ALA A 230 1.01 -9.60 -11.20
C ALA A 230 -0.52 -9.44 -11.37
N ILE A 231 -0.98 -9.21 -12.61
CA ILE A 231 -2.41 -9.12 -12.93
C ILE A 231 -3.12 -10.46 -12.65
N VAL A 232 -2.53 -11.57 -13.05
CA VAL A 232 -3.10 -12.91 -12.81
C VAL A 232 -3.20 -13.21 -11.32
N VAL A 233 -2.12 -12.97 -10.55
CA VAL A 233 -2.12 -13.17 -9.09
C VAL A 233 -3.19 -12.31 -8.43
N PHE A 234 -3.29 -11.05 -8.81
CA PHE A 234 -4.33 -10.14 -8.31
C PHE A 234 -5.74 -10.69 -8.60
N ALA A 235 -6.01 -11.06 -9.85
CA ALA A 235 -7.31 -11.57 -10.27
C ALA A 235 -7.69 -12.87 -9.56
N VAL A 236 -6.75 -13.80 -9.38
CA VAL A 236 -6.95 -15.07 -8.66
C VAL A 236 -7.32 -14.82 -7.21
N ILE A 237 -6.60 -13.93 -6.50
CA ILE A 237 -6.88 -13.63 -5.09
C ILE A 237 -8.23 -12.90 -4.95
N VAL A 238 -8.55 -11.95 -5.83
CA VAL A 238 -9.86 -11.28 -5.84
C VAL A 238 -10.98 -12.28 -6.08
N GLY A 239 -10.86 -13.15 -7.09
CA GLY A 239 -11.84 -14.18 -7.39
C GLY A 239 -12.06 -15.14 -6.22
N PHE A 240 -10.98 -15.53 -5.55
CA PHE A 240 -11.03 -16.35 -4.34
C PHE A 240 -11.78 -15.64 -3.20
N ASP A 241 -11.46 -14.38 -2.90
CA ASP A 241 -12.13 -13.59 -1.85
C ASP A 241 -13.63 -13.43 -2.11
N VAL A 242 -14.02 -13.12 -3.35
CA VAL A 242 -15.42 -12.99 -3.76
C VAL A 242 -16.18 -14.32 -3.59
N SER A 243 -15.54 -15.44 -3.98
CA SER A 243 -16.11 -16.77 -3.82
C SER A 243 -16.31 -17.12 -2.35
N MET A 244 -15.33 -16.86 -1.50
CA MET A 244 -15.40 -17.10 -0.05
C MET A 244 -16.48 -16.25 0.61
N LYS A 245 -16.59 -14.96 0.29
CA LYS A 245 -17.66 -14.08 0.79
C LYS A 245 -19.05 -14.60 0.40
N THR A 246 -19.18 -15.13 -0.81
CA THR A 246 -20.42 -15.71 -1.31
C THR A 246 -20.81 -16.98 -0.55
N ILE A 247 -19.84 -17.87 -0.29
CA ILE A 247 -20.04 -19.09 0.50
C ILE A 247 -20.47 -18.73 1.94
N ILE A 248 -19.73 -17.85 2.59
CA ILE A 248 -20.03 -17.40 3.96
C ILE A 248 -21.42 -16.79 4.06
N ARG A 249 -21.83 -16.00 3.05
CA ARG A 249 -23.18 -15.41 2.99
C ARG A 249 -24.26 -16.49 2.88
N LYS A 250 -24.05 -17.51 2.03
CA LYS A 250 -24.99 -18.63 1.89
C LYS A 250 -25.11 -19.44 3.18
N VAL A 251 -23.98 -19.74 3.82
CA VAL A 251 -23.97 -20.47 5.11
C VAL A 251 -24.74 -19.68 6.18
N LYS A 252 -24.53 -18.38 6.30
CA LYS A 252 -25.28 -17.53 7.25
C LYS A 252 -26.79 -17.49 6.99
N LEU A 253 -27.24 -17.72 5.77
CA LEU A 253 -28.68 -17.78 5.43
C LEU A 253 -29.29 -19.12 5.81
N ILE A 254 -28.50 -20.20 5.88
CA ILE A 254 -28.98 -21.54 6.28
C ILE A 254 -29.18 -21.62 7.81
N PHE A 255 -28.39 -20.85 8.57
CA PHE A 255 -28.46 -20.83 10.04
C PHE A 255 -29.29 -19.67 10.62
N LYS A 256 -30.04 -18.95 9.79
CA LYS A 256 -31.10 -18.02 10.18
C LYS A 256 -32.46 -18.62 9.99
#